data_77163162c8b38ad31e50fa9129c6edb7
#
_entry.id   77163162c8b38ad31e50fa9129c6edb7
#
_cell.length_a   1.000
_cell.length_b   1.000
_cell.length_c   1.000
_cell.angle_alpha   90.00
_cell.angle_beta   90.00
_cell.angle_gamma   90.00
#
_symmetry.space_group_name_H-M   'P 1'
#
loop_
_entity.id
_entity.type
_entity.pdbx_description
1 polymer ?
#
loop_
_entity_poly.entity_id
_entity_poly.type
_entity_poly.pdbx_seq_one_letter_code
_entity_poly.pdbx_strand_id
1 'polypeptide(L)'
;MEKLTGKRLFMLTFGIMMSLVVFGQQVRVSGTVTDAADRQTLPGVNVVVRGTLTGTITGANGEYSLMAAPGDVLVFTFIGYLPQEVTVGESNVINVAMRTDVQALDEVVVIGYGTVKKSDATGSVAAVSSKDFNKGAITSPQDLLVGKSAGVVITTAGGAPGSGATIRVRGGSSLNASNDPLIIIDGVPIDNNNVAGSSNILSFVNPNDIETFTVLKDASATAIYGSRASNGVILITTKKGSAGSPLKVSYDGNVSVANAIAFVDVFSGDEIRQLALERSDFFGIDNLNLLGLENTNWQKEIFRTAISHDHNLSLSGAVKTLPYRFSVGYTDQNGILKNTDMQRITGSLSLNPTFFNDALKVNLNVKGMNTHHNYGDQGAIGSAVNMDPTQRIFDGNPASDGYFLWANYGANLGTPNPVVQAIEVDNSSIVNRLIGNIQFDYALPFLPELRANLNLATDISNSEGHNNRPSTTSPNLTDPFYGVIYNYNATNKNNLLDFYLNYNKDFEGINSKIDVTAGYSWQHFEREEDNLREGTVGEEHPKYQPPRPGG
;
A
#
# COMPACT_ATOMS: atom_id res chain seq x y z
N MET A 1 69.15 31.50 -38.88
CA MET A 1 67.95 30.78 -38.35
C MET A 1 67.29 31.48 -37.16
N GLU A 2 67.59 32.73 -36.82
CA GLU A 2 67.06 33.43 -35.65
C GLU A 2 65.90 34.41 -35.90
N LYS A 3 65.52 34.67 -37.16
CA LYS A 3 64.41 35.59 -37.49
C LYS A 3 63.03 34.96 -37.65
N LEU A 4 62.91 33.64 -37.54
CA LEU A 4 61.64 32.93 -37.69
C LEU A 4 60.93 32.63 -36.35
N THR A 5 61.64 32.64 -35.23
CA THR A 5 61.10 32.34 -33.88
C THR A 5 60.32 33.51 -33.29
N GLY A 6 60.73 34.75 -33.52
CA GLY A 6 60.01 35.94 -33.02
C GLY A 6 58.64 36.16 -33.63
N LYS A 7 58.46 35.88 -34.96
CA LYS A 7 57.14 36.01 -35.61
C LYS A 7 56.14 34.93 -35.17
N ARG A 8 56.62 33.71 -34.89
CA ARG A 8 55.75 32.64 -34.39
C ARG A 8 55.37 32.85 -32.95
N LEU A 9 56.26 33.39 -32.10
CA LEU A 9 55.93 33.74 -30.73
C LEU A 9 54.98 34.91 -30.66
N PHE A 10 55.12 35.92 -31.55
CA PHE A 10 54.19 37.06 -31.64
C PHE A 10 52.79 36.66 -32.14
N MET A 11 52.68 35.72 -33.11
CA MET A 11 51.41 35.18 -33.52
C MET A 11 50.73 34.31 -32.47
N LEU A 12 51.51 33.58 -31.65
CA LEU A 12 50.98 32.75 -30.58
C LEU A 12 50.46 33.63 -29.40
N THR A 13 51.23 34.66 -29.05
CA THR A 13 50.80 35.63 -28.01
C THR A 13 49.63 36.49 -28.50
N PHE A 14 49.54 36.90 -29.76
CA PHE A 14 48.42 37.60 -30.32
C PHE A 14 47.17 36.73 -30.43
N GLY A 15 47.33 35.41 -30.76
CA GLY A 15 46.25 34.44 -30.76
C GLY A 15 45.68 34.18 -29.36
N ILE A 16 46.53 34.10 -28.33
CA ILE A 16 46.13 33.97 -26.92
C ILE A 16 45.46 35.26 -26.40
N MET A 17 45.96 36.42 -26.84
CA MET A 17 45.38 37.71 -26.42
C MET A 17 44.01 37.98 -27.09
N MET A 18 43.78 37.42 -28.32
CA MET A 18 42.51 37.53 -29.01
C MET A 18 41.46 36.53 -28.51
N SER A 19 41.87 35.41 -27.88
CA SER A 19 40.98 34.46 -27.24
C SER A 19 40.46 34.91 -25.85
N LEU A 20 41.05 35.94 -25.25
CA LEU A 20 40.63 36.50 -23.97
C LEU A 20 39.53 37.61 -24.09
N VAL A 21 39.10 37.98 -25.30
CA VAL A 21 38.13 39.09 -25.51
C VAL A 21 36.70 38.58 -25.78
N VAL A 22 36.45 37.27 -25.70
CA VAL A 22 35.11 36.68 -25.92
C VAL A 22 34.48 36.21 -24.60
N PHE A 23 34.71 36.88 -23.50
CA PHE A 23 33.77 36.84 -22.40
C PHE A 23 32.68 37.88 -22.70
N GLY A 24 31.51 37.40 -23.10
CA GLY A 24 30.34 38.25 -23.30
C GLY A 24 30.15 39.11 -22.06
N GLN A 25 30.08 40.44 -22.22
CA GLN A 25 29.82 41.34 -21.10
C GLN A 25 28.47 40.98 -20.49
N GLN A 26 28.50 40.38 -19.28
CA GLN A 26 27.30 40.17 -18.51
C GLN A 26 26.73 41.55 -18.15
N VAL A 27 25.47 41.73 -18.46
CA VAL A 27 24.71 42.92 -18.08
C VAL A 27 23.73 42.58 -16.97
N ARG A 28 23.43 43.58 -16.15
CA ARG A 28 22.42 43.41 -15.12
C ARG A 28 21.04 43.51 -15.78
N VAL A 29 20.33 42.36 -15.83
CA VAL A 29 18.95 42.28 -16.30
C VAL A 29 18.02 42.37 -15.10
N SER A 30 17.00 43.21 -15.21
CA SER A 30 15.97 43.38 -14.17
C SER A 30 14.58 43.46 -14.80
N GLY A 31 13.56 43.29 -14.00
CA GLY A 31 12.17 43.39 -14.46
C GLY A 31 11.17 43.01 -13.38
N THR A 32 9.91 42.98 -13.74
CA THR A 32 8.81 42.61 -12.86
C THR A 32 8.05 41.45 -13.48
N VAL A 33 7.72 40.46 -12.67
CA VAL A 33 6.88 39.34 -13.06
C VAL A 33 5.47 39.57 -12.54
N THR A 34 4.48 39.43 -13.43
CA THR A 34 3.05 39.63 -13.13
C THR A 34 2.24 38.45 -13.61
N ASP A 35 1.05 38.27 -13.06
CA ASP A 35 0.02 37.40 -13.63
C ASP A 35 -0.57 38.00 -14.92
N ALA A 36 -0.75 37.19 -15.95
CA ALA A 36 -1.28 37.64 -17.24
C ALA A 36 -2.79 37.96 -17.21
N ALA A 37 -3.55 37.38 -16.24
CA ALA A 37 -5.00 37.56 -16.15
C ALA A 37 -5.40 38.84 -15.38
N ASP A 38 -4.83 39.05 -14.19
CA ASP A 38 -5.20 40.14 -13.30
C ASP A 38 -4.11 41.21 -13.11
N ARG A 39 -2.92 41.01 -13.72
CA ARG A 39 -1.73 41.86 -13.65
C ARG A 39 -1.18 42.08 -12.25
N GLN A 40 -1.54 41.23 -11.27
CA GLN A 40 -0.94 41.27 -9.95
C GLN A 40 0.53 40.81 -10.02
N THR A 41 1.37 41.41 -9.19
CA THR A 41 2.80 41.03 -9.11
C THR A 41 2.96 39.67 -8.46
N LEU A 42 3.87 38.82 -8.99
CA LEU A 42 4.10 37.46 -8.54
C LEU A 42 5.40 37.39 -7.74
N PRO A 43 5.33 37.35 -6.39
CA PRO A 43 6.49 37.08 -5.54
C PRO A 43 6.84 35.58 -5.55
N GLY A 44 8.14 35.27 -5.42
CA GLY A 44 8.60 33.89 -5.30
C GLY A 44 8.79 33.14 -6.64
N VAL A 45 8.70 33.83 -7.78
CA VAL A 45 9.00 33.25 -9.09
C VAL A 45 10.50 32.97 -9.19
N ASN A 46 10.88 31.76 -9.56
CA ASN A 46 12.26 31.38 -9.80
C ASN A 46 12.66 31.81 -11.23
N VAL A 47 13.75 32.58 -11.35
CA VAL A 47 14.29 33.08 -12.62
C VAL A 47 15.71 32.58 -12.79
N VAL A 48 15.97 31.74 -13.79
CA VAL A 48 17.26 31.08 -14.00
C VAL A 48 17.74 31.29 -15.43
N VAL A 49 19.03 31.49 -15.61
CA VAL A 49 19.65 31.49 -16.95
C VAL A 49 19.79 30.04 -17.39
N ARG A 50 19.19 29.70 -18.54
CA ARG A 50 19.16 28.32 -19.09
C ARG A 50 20.56 27.73 -19.19
N GLY A 51 20.73 26.51 -18.65
CA GLY A 51 21.99 25.76 -18.71
C GLY A 51 23.07 26.24 -17.73
N THR A 52 22.76 27.17 -16.83
CA THR A 52 23.67 27.65 -15.78
C THR A 52 23.06 27.51 -14.39
N LEU A 53 23.87 27.76 -13.35
CA LEU A 53 23.40 27.84 -11.95
C LEU A 53 23.08 29.30 -11.55
N THR A 54 23.14 30.24 -12.47
CA THR A 54 22.85 31.66 -12.20
C THR A 54 21.34 31.88 -12.19
N GLY A 55 20.80 32.28 -11.05
CA GLY A 55 19.37 32.52 -10.90
C GLY A 55 19.05 33.42 -9.72
N THR A 56 17.80 33.85 -9.64
CA THR A 56 17.25 34.67 -8.56
C THR A 56 15.78 34.33 -8.35
N ILE A 57 15.19 34.84 -7.26
CA ILE A 57 13.77 34.71 -6.96
C ILE A 57 13.16 36.10 -6.91
N THR A 58 11.93 36.28 -7.42
CA THR A 58 11.24 37.57 -7.37
C THR A 58 10.91 37.97 -5.93
N GLY A 59 11.13 39.24 -5.60
CA GLY A 59 10.80 39.85 -4.32
C GLY A 59 9.29 40.05 -4.10
N ALA A 60 8.91 40.67 -2.99
CA ALA A 60 7.51 40.88 -2.59
C ALA A 60 6.67 41.66 -3.62
N ASN A 61 7.30 42.51 -4.42
CA ASN A 61 6.64 43.27 -5.50
C ASN A 61 6.81 42.62 -6.88
N GLY A 62 7.21 41.35 -6.96
CA GLY A 62 7.45 40.64 -8.20
C GLY A 62 8.71 41.07 -8.95
N GLU A 63 9.58 41.90 -8.35
CA GLU A 63 10.80 42.41 -8.99
C GLU A 63 11.93 41.36 -8.90
N TYR A 64 12.75 41.29 -9.95
CA TYR A 64 13.94 40.46 -10.00
C TYR A 64 15.13 41.19 -10.61
N SER A 65 16.33 40.74 -10.33
CA SER A 65 17.57 41.21 -10.91
C SER A 65 18.62 40.12 -10.90
N LEU A 66 19.24 39.84 -12.05
CA LEU A 66 20.34 38.89 -12.18
C LEU A 66 21.33 39.33 -13.26
N MET A 67 22.50 38.70 -13.31
CA MET A 67 23.50 38.95 -14.36
C MET A 67 23.29 37.93 -15.48
N ALA A 68 23.18 38.38 -16.72
CA ALA A 68 23.04 37.55 -17.90
C ALA A 68 23.73 38.21 -19.11
N ALA A 69 24.16 37.43 -20.08
CA ALA A 69 24.70 37.96 -21.35
C ALA A 69 23.61 38.18 -22.39
N PRO A 70 23.77 39.15 -23.30
CA PRO A 70 22.88 39.24 -24.46
C PRO A 70 22.86 37.92 -25.26
N GLY A 71 21.67 37.40 -25.54
CA GLY A 71 21.46 36.09 -26.16
C GLY A 71 21.17 34.95 -25.17
N ASP A 72 21.37 35.14 -23.87
CA ASP A 72 20.99 34.14 -22.85
C ASP A 72 19.45 34.00 -22.80
N VAL A 73 18.97 32.82 -22.42
CA VAL A 73 17.55 32.54 -22.23
C VAL A 73 17.23 32.51 -20.73
N LEU A 74 16.38 33.43 -20.28
CA LEU A 74 15.85 33.41 -18.92
C LEU A 74 14.62 32.51 -18.87
N VAL A 75 14.62 31.56 -17.92
CA VAL A 75 13.51 30.65 -17.66
C VAL A 75 12.82 31.05 -16.37
N PHE A 76 11.54 31.40 -16.47
CA PHE A 76 10.69 31.78 -15.35
C PHE A 76 9.81 30.59 -14.96
N THR A 77 9.89 30.17 -13.70
CA THR A 77 9.09 29.04 -13.18
C THR A 77 8.42 29.43 -11.87
N PHE A 78 7.13 29.14 -11.77
CA PHE A 78 6.35 29.34 -10.54
C PHE A 78 5.27 28.27 -10.40
N ILE A 79 4.95 27.89 -9.17
CA ILE A 79 3.93 26.86 -8.91
C ILE A 79 2.56 27.36 -9.39
N GLY A 80 1.88 26.57 -10.23
CA GLY A 80 0.59 26.93 -10.80
C GLY A 80 0.65 27.81 -12.06
N TYR A 81 1.84 28.02 -12.65
CA TYR A 81 2.04 28.80 -13.88
C TYR A 81 2.83 28.01 -14.91
N LEU A 82 2.53 28.26 -16.19
CA LEU A 82 3.29 27.71 -17.31
C LEU A 82 4.71 28.30 -17.30
N PRO A 83 5.77 27.47 -17.41
CA PRO A 83 7.13 27.97 -17.55
C PRO A 83 7.22 28.88 -18.77
N GLN A 84 7.86 30.04 -18.62
CA GLN A 84 8.05 31.00 -19.70
C GLN A 84 9.53 31.26 -19.94
N GLU A 85 9.92 31.31 -21.21
CA GLU A 85 11.29 31.54 -21.63
C GLU A 85 11.38 32.85 -22.39
N VAL A 86 12.35 33.69 -22.05
CA VAL A 86 12.59 34.98 -22.69
C VAL A 86 14.08 35.13 -22.96
N THR A 87 14.43 35.44 -24.22
CA THR A 87 15.81 35.71 -24.59
C THR A 87 16.22 37.13 -24.22
N VAL A 88 17.36 37.31 -23.60
CA VAL A 88 17.93 38.61 -23.27
C VAL A 88 18.36 39.30 -24.55
N GLY A 89 17.64 40.40 -24.89
CA GLY A 89 17.93 41.26 -26.03
C GLY A 89 18.81 42.44 -25.67
N GLU A 90 18.64 43.55 -26.40
CA GLU A 90 19.34 44.83 -26.14
C GLU A 90 18.80 45.57 -24.91
N SER A 91 17.59 45.24 -24.46
CA SER A 91 16.97 45.85 -23.28
C SER A 91 17.36 45.11 -22.02
N ASN A 92 17.86 45.82 -21.02
CA ASN A 92 18.20 45.30 -19.70
C ASN A 92 16.98 45.22 -18.78
N VAL A 93 15.80 45.64 -19.20
CA VAL A 93 14.55 45.54 -18.43
C VAL A 93 13.59 44.62 -19.20
N ILE A 94 13.29 43.48 -18.57
CA ILE A 94 12.43 42.43 -19.12
C ILE A 94 11.28 42.17 -18.17
N ASN A 95 10.08 42.68 -18.50
CA ASN A 95 8.88 42.38 -17.73
C ASN A 95 8.17 41.17 -18.34
N VAL A 96 7.74 40.26 -17.48
CA VAL A 96 7.14 38.97 -17.88
C VAL A 96 5.75 38.85 -17.28
N ALA A 97 4.76 38.54 -18.11
CA ALA A 97 3.41 38.20 -17.67
C ALA A 97 3.24 36.67 -17.77
N MET A 98 3.29 35.97 -16.64
CA MET A 98 3.12 34.53 -16.58
C MET A 98 1.65 34.17 -16.72
N ARG A 99 1.38 33.15 -17.51
CA ARG A 99 0.04 32.58 -17.63
C ARG A 99 -0.14 31.51 -16.59
N THR A 100 -1.24 31.56 -15.84
CA THR A 100 -1.64 30.46 -14.98
C THR A 100 -1.66 29.17 -15.79
N ASP A 101 -1.07 28.13 -15.29
CA ASP A 101 -1.27 26.80 -15.83
C ASP A 101 -2.71 26.38 -15.52
N VAL A 102 -3.64 26.84 -16.38
CA VAL A 102 -5.05 26.43 -16.37
C VAL A 102 -5.23 25.01 -16.91
N GLN A 103 -4.18 24.28 -17.20
CA GLN A 103 -4.18 22.86 -16.95
C GLN A 103 -4.09 22.64 -15.42
N ALA A 104 -5.08 23.15 -14.67
CA ALA A 104 -5.64 22.34 -13.62
C ALA A 104 -5.75 20.98 -14.30
N LEU A 105 -4.90 20.04 -13.93
CA LEU A 105 -5.07 18.64 -14.27
C LEU A 105 -6.54 18.39 -13.96
N ASP A 106 -7.39 18.38 -14.99
CA ASP A 106 -8.75 17.94 -14.87
C ASP A 106 -8.57 16.57 -14.24
N GLU A 107 -8.83 16.48 -12.93
CA GLU A 107 -8.62 15.25 -12.15
C GLU A 107 -9.51 14.21 -12.79
N VAL A 108 -8.90 13.41 -13.67
CA VAL A 108 -9.60 12.39 -14.43
C VAL A 108 -9.82 11.23 -13.48
N VAL A 109 -11.06 10.93 -13.21
CA VAL A 109 -11.47 9.85 -12.32
C VAL A 109 -11.84 8.65 -13.16
N VAL A 110 -11.26 7.50 -12.86
CA VAL A 110 -11.70 6.22 -13.43
C VAL A 110 -13.05 5.89 -12.82
N ILE A 111 -14.08 5.80 -13.63
CA ILE A 111 -15.39 5.29 -13.25
C ILE A 111 -15.73 4.11 -14.15
N GLY A 112 -15.79 2.92 -13.56
CA GLY A 112 -16.23 1.71 -14.24
C GLY A 112 -15.54 1.44 -15.57
N TYR A 113 -16.27 1.58 -16.64
CA TYR A 113 -15.80 1.30 -18.00
C TYR A 113 -15.26 2.53 -18.73
N GLY A 114 -14.77 3.56 -17.99
CA GLY A 114 -14.23 4.76 -18.62
C GLY A 114 -13.54 5.71 -17.66
N THR A 115 -13.03 6.79 -18.22
CA THR A 115 -12.46 7.90 -17.45
C THR A 115 -13.33 9.12 -17.67
N VAL A 116 -13.76 9.77 -16.59
CA VAL A 116 -14.57 10.98 -16.64
C VAL A 116 -13.81 12.08 -15.90
N LYS A 117 -13.95 13.33 -16.35
CA LYS A 117 -13.48 14.44 -15.54
C LYS A 117 -14.24 14.45 -14.21
N LYS A 118 -13.56 14.71 -13.11
CA LYS A 118 -14.18 14.75 -11.78
C LYS A 118 -15.34 15.75 -11.72
N SER A 119 -15.24 16.86 -12.49
CA SER A 119 -16.31 17.84 -12.66
C SER A 119 -17.57 17.28 -13.31
N ASP A 120 -17.42 16.28 -14.19
CA ASP A 120 -18.50 15.71 -14.99
C ASP A 120 -19.12 14.46 -14.33
N ALA A 121 -18.52 13.98 -13.23
CA ALA A 121 -19.03 12.84 -12.49
C ALA A 121 -20.35 13.20 -11.79
N THR A 122 -21.46 12.60 -12.21
CA THR A 122 -22.80 12.83 -11.63
C THR A 122 -22.99 12.20 -10.24
N GLY A 123 -22.06 11.35 -9.79
CA GLY A 123 -22.07 10.68 -8.50
C GLY A 123 -21.04 11.22 -7.52
N SER A 124 -21.20 10.89 -6.22
CA SER A 124 -20.19 11.21 -5.19
C SER A 124 -18.95 10.32 -5.35
N VAL A 125 -17.99 10.82 -6.06
CA VAL A 125 -16.69 10.17 -6.31
C VAL A 125 -15.61 10.90 -5.52
N ALA A 126 -14.80 10.16 -4.78
CA ALA A 126 -13.63 10.69 -4.11
C ALA A 126 -12.37 10.02 -4.68
N ALA A 127 -11.47 10.82 -5.22
CA ALA A 127 -10.15 10.35 -5.63
C ALA A 127 -9.10 10.81 -4.60
N VAL A 128 -8.18 9.91 -4.25
CA VAL A 128 -7.04 10.17 -3.38
C VAL A 128 -5.79 9.75 -4.15
N SER A 129 -4.93 10.69 -4.46
CA SER A 129 -3.72 10.48 -5.25
C SER A 129 -2.52 10.16 -4.36
N SER A 130 -1.46 9.65 -4.97
CA SER A 130 -0.20 9.35 -4.26
C SER A 130 0.43 10.57 -3.55
N LYS A 131 0.07 11.79 -3.93
CA LYS A 131 0.50 13.03 -3.28
C LYS A 131 -0.17 13.23 -1.91
N ASP A 132 -1.39 12.69 -1.75
CA ASP A 132 -2.25 12.86 -0.58
C ASP A 132 -2.12 11.68 0.40
N PHE A 133 -1.42 10.63 0.04
CA PHE A 133 -1.28 9.40 0.85
C PHE A 133 -0.62 9.67 2.21
N ASN A 134 -1.01 8.89 3.20
CA ASN A 134 -0.31 8.87 4.47
C ASN A 134 1.14 8.45 4.26
N LYS A 135 2.03 9.06 5.04
CA LYS A 135 3.48 8.81 5.01
C LYS A 135 3.90 8.05 6.27
N GLY A 136 4.99 7.31 6.20
CA GLY A 136 5.54 6.55 7.31
C GLY A 136 5.80 5.10 6.94
N ALA A 137 5.85 4.21 7.93
CA ALA A 137 5.99 2.78 7.75
C ALA A 137 4.65 2.17 7.31
N ILE A 138 4.30 2.34 6.03
CA ILE A 138 3.06 1.83 5.42
C ILE A 138 3.37 0.47 4.81
N THR A 139 2.84 -0.58 5.40
CA THR A 139 2.99 -1.95 4.90
C THR A 139 1.76 -2.48 4.21
N SER A 140 0.63 -1.79 4.37
CA SER A 140 -0.68 -2.21 3.85
C SER A 140 -1.35 -1.09 3.05
N PRO A 141 -1.90 -1.37 1.85
CA PRO A 141 -2.51 -0.36 0.99
C PRO A 141 -3.63 0.45 1.63
N GLN A 142 -4.47 -0.16 2.47
CA GLN A 142 -5.56 0.54 3.14
C GLN A 142 -5.09 1.67 4.06
N ASP A 143 -3.88 1.57 4.62
CA ASP A 143 -3.33 2.58 5.53
C ASP A 143 -3.06 3.91 4.80
N LEU A 144 -2.81 3.85 3.48
CA LEU A 144 -2.67 5.03 2.63
C LEU A 144 -3.96 5.86 2.58
N LEU A 145 -5.12 5.21 2.75
CA LEU A 145 -6.45 5.81 2.59
C LEU A 145 -7.08 6.25 3.92
N VAL A 146 -6.53 5.84 5.07
CA VAL A 146 -7.09 6.17 6.39
C VAL A 146 -7.24 7.69 6.55
N GLY A 147 -8.48 8.14 6.81
CA GLY A 147 -8.81 9.56 7.04
C GLY A 147 -8.76 10.46 5.81
N LYS A 148 -8.53 9.91 4.59
CA LYS A 148 -8.40 10.70 3.35
C LYS A 148 -9.70 10.86 2.57
N SER A 149 -10.71 10.05 2.81
CA SER A 149 -11.98 10.09 2.08
C SER A 149 -13.16 10.18 3.03
N ALA A 150 -13.93 11.24 2.97
CA ALA A 150 -15.15 11.40 3.79
C ALA A 150 -16.13 10.25 3.52
N GLY A 151 -16.72 9.68 4.58
CA GLY A 151 -17.65 8.56 4.49
C GLY A 151 -17.00 7.20 4.23
N VAL A 152 -15.66 7.12 4.27
CA VAL A 152 -14.92 5.86 4.30
C VAL A 152 -14.33 5.68 5.69
N VAL A 153 -14.69 4.59 6.35
CA VAL A 153 -14.16 4.21 7.66
C VAL A 153 -13.30 2.98 7.47
N ILE A 154 -12.07 3.04 7.94
CA ILE A 154 -11.11 1.93 7.91
C ILE A 154 -10.74 1.63 9.35
N THR A 155 -11.08 0.42 9.79
CA THR A 155 -10.77 -0.05 11.15
C THR A 155 -9.81 -1.23 11.03
N THR A 156 -8.61 -1.09 11.57
CA THR A 156 -7.62 -2.16 11.60
C THR A 156 -8.00 -3.22 12.63
N ALA A 157 -7.76 -4.48 12.31
CA ALA A 157 -8.04 -5.61 13.21
C ALA A 157 -7.03 -5.73 14.37
N GLY A 158 -5.97 -4.91 14.36
CA GLY A 158 -4.91 -4.90 15.37
C GLY A 158 -3.59 -4.42 14.77
N GLY A 159 -2.50 -4.53 15.52
CA GLY A 159 -1.16 -4.16 15.10
C GLY A 159 -0.27 -5.35 14.72
N ALA A 160 -0.81 -6.56 14.62
CA ALA A 160 -0.04 -7.74 14.21
C ALA A 160 0.42 -7.62 12.75
N PRO A 161 1.58 -8.18 12.39
CA PRO A 161 2.05 -8.22 11.01
C PRO A 161 0.96 -8.71 10.05
N GLY A 162 0.84 -8.11 8.86
CA GLY A 162 -0.13 -8.53 7.87
C GLY A 162 -1.61 -8.43 8.26
N SER A 163 -1.93 -7.78 9.39
CA SER A 163 -3.32 -7.61 9.84
C SER A 163 -4.18 -6.96 8.77
N GLY A 164 -5.39 -7.47 8.61
CA GLY A 164 -6.41 -6.90 7.75
C GLY A 164 -7.04 -5.63 8.34
N ALA A 165 -7.84 -4.98 7.54
CA ALA A 165 -8.71 -3.90 7.97
C ALA A 165 -10.12 -4.11 7.43
N THR A 166 -11.08 -3.74 8.23
CA THR A 166 -12.47 -3.62 7.80
C THR A 166 -12.66 -2.26 7.14
N ILE A 167 -13.10 -2.26 5.89
CA ILE A 167 -13.39 -1.04 5.15
C ILE A 167 -14.90 -0.90 5.01
N ARG A 168 -15.44 0.26 5.33
CA ARG A 168 -16.87 0.57 5.20
C ARG A 168 -17.06 1.88 4.44
N VAL A 169 -17.93 1.88 3.46
CA VAL A 169 -18.31 3.07 2.70
C VAL A 169 -19.74 3.44 3.09
N ARG A 170 -19.91 4.61 3.73
CA ARG A 170 -21.20 5.12 4.24
C ARG A 170 -21.92 4.18 5.24
N GLY A 171 -21.17 3.36 5.96
CA GLY A 171 -21.70 2.42 6.94
C GLY A 171 -21.99 1.04 6.38
N GLY A 172 -22.85 0.28 7.07
CA GLY A 172 -23.30 -1.06 6.64
C GLY A 172 -24.72 -1.02 6.09
N SER A 173 -24.98 -1.78 5.05
CA SER A 173 -26.30 -1.90 4.41
C SER A 173 -27.04 -3.18 4.77
N SER A 174 -26.35 -4.15 5.35
CA SER A 174 -26.90 -5.48 5.65
C SER A 174 -26.57 -5.92 7.07
N LEU A 175 -27.50 -6.63 7.70
CA LEU A 175 -27.31 -7.27 9.01
C LEU A 175 -26.64 -8.65 8.88
N ASN A 176 -26.86 -9.37 7.80
CA ASN A 176 -26.43 -10.77 7.64
C ASN A 176 -25.45 -10.99 6.48
N ALA A 177 -25.41 -10.10 5.48
CA ALA A 177 -24.48 -10.18 4.37
C ALA A 177 -23.23 -9.32 4.62
N SER A 178 -22.18 -9.55 3.80
CA SER A 178 -20.99 -8.70 3.85
C SER A 178 -21.34 -7.24 3.58
N ASN A 179 -20.74 -6.36 4.37
CA ASN A 179 -20.80 -4.91 4.19
C ASN A 179 -19.52 -4.33 3.59
N ASP A 180 -18.62 -5.19 3.08
CA ASP A 180 -17.38 -4.78 2.46
C ASP A 180 -17.63 -4.18 1.07
N PRO A 181 -16.95 -3.09 0.69
CA PRO A 181 -17.02 -2.56 -0.66
C PRO A 181 -16.37 -3.52 -1.65
N LEU A 182 -16.81 -3.48 -2.90
CA LEU A 182 -16.12 -4.17 -3.99
C LEU A 182 -14.77 -3.50 -4.25
N ILE A 183 -13.69 -4.28 -4.27
CA ILE A 183 -12.35 -3.80 -4.59
C ILE A 183 -12.01 -4.19 -6.02
N ILE A 184 -11.53 -3.22 -6.80
CA ILE A 184 -11.12 -3.43 -8.19
C ILE A 184 -9.70 -2.89 -8.36
N ILE A 185 -8.79 -3.67 -8.90
CA ILE A 185 -7.40 -3.28 -9.11
C ILE A 185 -7.06 -3.37 -10.58
N ASP A 186 -6.74 -2.22 -11.19
CA ASP A 186 -6.46 -2.06 -12.62
C ASP A 186 -7.52 -2.73 -13.52
N GLY A 187 -8.80 -2.69 -13.11
CA GLY A 187 -9.92 -3.26 -13.85
C GLY A 187 -10.21 -4.73 -13.52
N VAL A 188 -9.54 -5.34 -12.55
CA VAL A 188 -9.80 -6.70 -12.06
C VAL A 188 -10.59 -6.64 -10.76
N PRO A 189 -11.86 -7.09 -10.72
CA PRO A 189 -12.60 -7.22 -9.47
C PRO A 189 -12.01 -8.33 -8.61
N ILE A 190 -11.71 -7.99 -7.37
CA ILE A 190 -11.15 -8.92 -6.39
C ILE A 190 -12.30 -9.59 -5.64
N ASP A 191 -12.19 -10.90 -5.44
CA ASP A 191 -13.14 -11.62 -4.60
C ASP A 191 -12.97 -11.19 -3.14
N ASN A 192 -14.07 -10.77 -2.52
CA ASN A 192 -14.10 -10.39 -1.10
C ASN A 192 -14.08 -11.60 -0.16
N ASN A 193 -14.23 -12.81 -0.67
CA ASN A 193 -14.02 -14.01 0.12
C ASN A 193 -12.54 -14.16 0.42
N ASN A 194 -12.20 -14.19 1.70
CA ASN A 194 -10.82 -14.27 2.14
C ASN A 194 -10.13 -15.50 1.53
N VAL A 195 -8.95 -15.27 0.99
CA VAL A 195 -8.02 -16.36 0.69
C VAL A 195 -7.59 -16.96 2.03
N ALA A 196 -7.74 -18.27 2.20
CA ALA A 196 -7.29 -18.95 3.40
C ALA A 196 -5.82 -18.54 3.68
N GLY A 197 -5.46 -18.30 4.94
CA GLY A 197 -4.12 -17.85 5.29
C GLY A 197 -3.76 -16.41 4.86
N SER A 198 -4.74 -15.58 4.51
CA SER A 198 -4.51 -14.15 4.27
C SER A 198 -5.55 -13.34 5.03
N SER A 199 -5.10 -12.62 6.06
CA SER A 199 -5.98 -11.75 6.85
C SER A 199 -6.31 -10.44 6.14
N ASN A 200 -5.58 -10.11 5.07
CA ASN A 200 -5.70 -8.84 4.37
C ASN A 200 -5.84 -9.03 2.86
N ILE A 201 -7.02 -8.73 2.34
CA ILE A 201 -7.33 -8.87 0.92
C ILE A 201 -6.49 -7.95 0.02
N LEU A 202 -5.93 -6.85 0.55
CA LEU A 202 -5.10 -5.91 -0.19
C LEU A 202 -3.59 -6.19 -0.06
N SER A 203 -3.19 -7.17 0.74
CA SER A 203 -1.76 -7.46 1.01
C SER A 203 -0.94 -7.79 -0.24
N PHE A 204 -1.58 -8.21 -1.34
CA PHE A 204 -0.88 -8.58 -2.57
C PHE A 204 -0.47 -7.39 -3.45
N VAL A 205 -0.94 -6.17 -3.15
CA VAL A 205 -0.50 -4.96 -3.84
C VAL A 205 0.55 -4.26 -2.98
N ASN A 206 1.70 -3.97 -3.59
CA ASN A 206 2.70 -3.13 -2.92
C ASN A 206 2.16 -1.70 -2.81
N PRO A 207 2.09 -1.10 -1.60
CA PRO A 207 1.65 0.28 -1.42
C PRO A 207 2.41 1.29 -2.30
N ASN A 208 3.70 1.05 -2.54
CA ASN A 208 4.56 1.91 -3.36
C ASN A 208 4.19 1.90 -4.86
N ASP A 209 3.45 0.88 -5.32
CA ASP A 209 2.98 0.79 -6.70
C ASP A 209 1.63 1.47 -6.94
N ILE A 210 0.94 1.90 -5.89
CA ILE A 210 -0.37 2.54 -6.01
C ILE A 210 -0.20 4.00 -6.45
N GLU A 211 -1.00 4.39 -7.45
CA GLU A 211 -1.08 5.76 -7.94
C GLU A 211 -2.29 6.49 -7.36
N THR A 212 -3.48 5.86 -7.43
CA THR A 212 -4.71 6.47 -6.95
C THR A 212 -5.66 5.45 -6.33
N PHE A 213 -6.43 5.90 -5.35
CA PHE A 213 -7.67 5.28 -4.90
C PHE A 213 -8.84 6.14 -5.37
N THR A 214 -9.80 5.52 -6.05
CA THR A 214 -11.07 6.15 -6.39
C THR A 214 -12.19 5.43 -5.66
N VAL A 215 -12.94 6.14 -4.84
CA VAL A 215 -14.06 5.58 -4.08
C VAL A 215 -15.38 6.03 -4.69
N LEU A 216 -16.14 5.07 -5.23
CA LEU A 216 -17.47 5.27 -5.76
C LEU A 216 -18.47 4.98 -4.63
N LYS A 217 -19.20 6.02 -4.20
CA LYS A 217 -20.05 5.96 -3.00
C LYS A 217 -21.53 5.88 -3.33
N ASP A 218 -21.94 6.26 -4.55
CA ASP A 218 -23.32 6.35 -4.97
C ASP A 218 -23.71 5.22 -5.92
N ALA A 219 -24.98 4.82 -5.87
CA ALA A 219 -25.53 3.75 -6.69
C ALA A 219 -25.37 4.03 -8.21
N SER A 220 -25.46 5.28 -8.64
CA SER A 220 -25.28 5.66 -10.06
C SER A 220 -23.86 5.34 -10.56
N ALA A 221 -22.84 5.58 -9.73
CA ALA A 221 -21.45 5.30 -10.07
C ALA A 221 -21.10 3.81 -9.95
N THR A 222 -21.83 3.05 -9.11
CA THR A 222 -21.56 1.63 -8.84
C THR A 222 -22.41 0.67 -9.67
N ALA A 223 -23.49 1.15 -10.30
CA ALA A 223 -24.48 0.32 -11.01
C ALA A 223 -23.89 -0.61 -12.07
N ILE A 224 -22.82 -0.19 -12.75
CA ILE A 224 -22.11 -0.97 -13.76
C ILE A 224 -21.47 -2.26 -13.22
N TYR A 225 -21.20 -2.32 -11.91
CA TYR A 225 -20.60 -3.49 -11.24
C TYR A 225 -21.65 -4.42 -10.64
N GLY A 226 -22.95 -4.12 -10.83
CA GLY A 226 -24.07 -4.93 -10.37
C GLY A 226 -24.21 -4.98 -8.84
N SER A 227 -24.87 -6.03 -8.35
CA SER A 227 -25.21 -6.20 -6.93
C SER A 227 -24.01 -6.26 -5.98
N ARG A 228 -22.84 -6.69 -6.45
CA ARG A 228 -21.61 -6.73 -5.64
C ARG A 228 -21.13 -5.34 -5.20
N ALA A 229 -21.54 -4.31 -5.90
CA ALA A 229 -21.16 -2.93 -5.62
C ALA A 229 -22.17 -2.20 -4.71
N SER A 230 -23.13 -2.90 -4.12
CA SER A 230 -24.15 -2.32 -3.23
C SER A 230 -23.56 -1.56 -2.02
N ASN A 231 -22.38 -1.94 -1.56
CA ASN A 231 -21.67 -1.33 -0.44
C ASN A 231 -20.59 -0.32 -0.90
N GLY A 232 -20.68 0.17 -2.14
CA GLY A 232 -19.67 1.02 -2.75
C GLY A 232 -18.56 0.24 -3.46
N VAL A 233 -17.70 0.98 -4.18
CA VAL A 233 -16.57 0.40 -4.91
C VAL A 233 -15.31 1.20 -4.60
N ILE A 234 -14.19 0.49 -4.41
CA ILE A 234 -12.86 1.07 -4.29
C ILE A 234 -12.06 0.63 -5.51
N LEU A 235 -11.77 1.59 -6.39
CA LEU A 235 -10.90 1.37 -7.53
C LEU A 235 -9.47 1.72 -7.13
N ILE A 236 -8.55 0.81 -7.33
CA ILE A 236 -7.12 0.99 -7.11
C ILE A 236 -6.44 1.01 -8.47
N THR A 237 -5.80 2.12 -8.79
CA THR A 237 -5.00 2.24 -10.01
C THR A 237 -3.53 2.21 -9.62
N THR A 238 -2.74 1.38 -10.31
CA THR A 238 -1.31 1.31 -10.09
C THR A 238 -0.53 2.18 -11.06
N LYS A 239 0.66 2.58 -10.64
CA LYS A 239 1.58 3.42 -11.43
C LYS A 239 1.95 2.73 -12.74
N LYS A 240 2.01 3.51 -13.82
CA LYS A 240 2.34 3.08 -15.17
C LYS A 240 3.59 3.76 -15.69
N GLY A 241 4.14 3.28 -16.79
CA GLY A 241 5.13 4.01 -17.57
C GLY A 241 4.50 5.19 -18.31
N SER A 242 5.27 6.23 -18.61
CA SER A 242 4.82 7.39 -19.40
C SER A 242 5.45 7.36 -20.77
N ALA A 243 4.66 7.62 -21.82
CA ALA A 243 5.13 7.67 -23.20
C ALA A 243 6.26 8.73 -23.35
N GLY A 244 7.30 8.38 -24.11
CA GLY A 244 8.43 9.28 -24.37
C GLY A 244 9.35 9.55 -23.17
N SER A 245 9.08 8.97 -21.99
CA SER A 245 9.91 9.18 -20.81
C SER A 245 11.20 8.33 -20.87
N PRO A 246 12.37 8.87 -20.45
CA PRO A 246 13.58 8.09 -20.29
C PRO A 246 13.43 7.04 -19.19
N LEU A 247 14.36 6.09 -19.14
CA LEU A 247 14.45 5.13 -18.06
C LEU A 247 14.63 5.85 -16.73
N LYS A 248 13.71 5.60 -15.80
CA LYS A 248 13.77 6.03 -14.41
C LYS A 248 13.87 4.82 -13.51
N VAL A 249 14.85 4.82 -12.62
CA VAL A 249 15.05 3.84 -11.56
C VAL A 249 14.68 4.52 -10.25
N SER A 250 13.83 3.90 -9.45
CA SER A 250 13.47 4.39 -8.11
C SER A 250 13.64 3.27 -7.09
N TYR A 251 14.24 3.61 -5.96
CA TYR A 251 14.31 2.74 -4.80
C TYR A 251 13.67 3.47 -3.61
N ASP A 252 12.74 2.76 -2.95
CA ASP A 252 12.07 3.21 -1.75
C ASP A 252 12.36 2.18 -0.65
N GLY A 253 12.87 2.64 0.49
CA GLY A 253 13.20 1.76 1.61
C GLY A 253 12.79 2.37 2.93
N ASN A 254 12.34 1.52 3.86
CA ASN A 254 11.94 1.90 5.20
C ASN A 254 12.43 0.87 6.22
N VAL A 255 12.84 1.35 7.39
CA VAL A 255 13.13 0.54 8.56
C VAL A 255 12.35 1.11 9.73
N SER A 256 11.66 0.27 10.46
CA SER A 256 10.86 0.66 11.62
C SER A 256 11.19 -0.18 12.85
N VAL A 257 11.04 0.44 14.02
CA VAL A 257 11.21 -0.21 15.33
C VAL A 257 9.91 -0.02 16.11
N ALA A 258 9.32 -1.12 16.57
CA ALA A 258 8.08 -1.11 17.33
C ALA A 258 8.29 -1.74 18.72
N ASN A 259 7.65 -1.14 19.73
CA ASN A 259 7.60 -1.63 21.10
C ASN A 259 6.17 -1.54 21.63
N ALA A 260 5.85 -2.28 22.66
CA ALA A 260 4.61 -2.09 23.40
C ALA A 260 4.58 -0.66 23.99
N ILE A 261 3.49 0.06 23.76
CA ILE A 261 3.33 1.45 24.26
C ILE A 261 3.09 1.44 25.76
N ALA A 262 2.27 0.51 26.23
CA ALA A 262 1.93 0.33 27.63
C ALA A 262 1.53 -1.12 27.90
N PHE A 263 1.59 -1.52 29.14
CA PHE A 263 1.04 -2.77 29.65
C PHE A 263 -0.16 -2.49 30.52
N VAL A 264 -1.03 -3.48 30.65
CA VAL A 264 -2.13 -3.42 31.62
C VAL A 264 -1.52 -3.45 33.02
N ASP A 265 -1.99 -2.57 33.89
CA ASP A 265 -1.57 -2.53 35.28
C ASP A 265 -2.22 -3.71 36.03
N VAL A 266 -1.40 -4.60 36.52
CA VAL A 266 -1.80 -5.82 37.23
C VAL A 266 -0.99 -5.94 38.53
N PHE A 267 -1.54 -6.64 39.51
CA PHE A 267 -0.81 -6.93 40.76
C PHE A 267 0.50 -7.70 40.46
N SER A 268 1.55 -7.32 41.15
CA SER A 268 2.80 -8.08 41.20
C SER A 268 2.64 -9.35 42.07
N GLY A 269 3.57 -10.28 41.96
CA GLY A 269 3.57 -11.48 42.80
C GLY A 269 3.63 -11.14 44.29
N ASP A 270 4.39 -10.11 44.68
CA ASP A 270 4.49 -9.66 46.06
C ASP A 270 3.17 -9.11 46.57
N GLU A 271 2.47 -8.27 45.79
CA GLU A 271 1.17 -7.71 46.16
C GLU A 271 0.10 -8.79 46.25
N ILE A 272 0.09 -9.77 45.33
CA ILE A 272 -0.84 -10.93 45.42
C ILE A 272 -0.61 -11.71 46.67
N ARG A 273 0.65 -12.04 47.04
CA ARG A 273 0.96 -12.77 48.28
C ARG A 273 0.51 -12.00 49.53
N GLN A 274 0.78 -10.70 49.56
CA GLN A 274 0.35 -9.85 50.65
C GLN A 274 -1.18 -9.84 50.78
N LEU A 275 -1.87 -9.60 49.67
CA LEU A 275 -3.35 -9.55 49.62
C LEU A 275 -3.95 -10.89 50.05
N ALA A 276 -3.39 -12.01 49.59
CA ALA A 276 -3.85 -13.36 49.94
C ALA A 276 -3.66 -13.67 51.42
N LEU A 277 -2.56 -13.22 52.03
CA LEU A 277 -2.32 -13.37 53.48
C LEU A 277 -3.26 -12.49 54.31
N GLU A 278 -3.47 -11.25 53.90
CA GLU A 278 -4.42 -10.33 54.57
C GLU A 278 -5.90 -10.79 54.49
N ARG A 279 -6.21 -11.54 53.43
CA ARG A 279 -7.56 -12.04 53.15
C ARG A 279 -7.63 -13.57 53.19
N SER A 280 -6.82 -14.17 54.05
CA SER A 280 -6.73 -15.62 54.18
C SER A 280 -8.04 -16.32 54.52
N ASP A 281 -8.95 -15.61 55.21
CA ASP A 281 -10.32 -16.05 55.50
C ASP A 281 -11.15 -16.20 54.19
N PHE A 282 -10.91 -15.38 53.21
CA PHE A 282 -11.57 -15.45 51.90
C PHE A 282 -10.93 -16.47 50.97
N PHE A 283 -9.62 -16.49 50.87
CA PHE A 283 -8.91 -17.37 49.94
C PHE A 283 -8.91 -18.83 50.38
N GLY A 284 -8.93 -19.11 51.68
CA GLY A 284 -8.78 -20.45 52.25
C GLY A 284 -7.33 -20.97 52.26
N ILE A 285 -7.01 -21.82 53.22
CA ILE A 285 -5.63 -22.32 53.43
C ILE A 285 -5.15 -23.14 52.21
N ASP A 286 -6.01 -23.93 51.61
CA ASP A 286 -5.64 -24.77 50.47
C ASP A 286 -5.20 -23.95 49.27
N ASN A 287 -5.86 -22.82 49.00
CA ASN A 287 -5.50 -21.91 47.89
C ASN A 287 -4.22 -21.12 48.19
N LEU A 288 -3.89 -20.84 49.45
CA LEU A 288 -2.64 -20.20 49.82
C LEU A 288 -1.42 -21.07 49.48
N ASN A 289 -1.58 -22.40 49.51
CA ASN A 289 -0.53 -23.35 49.12
C ASN A 289 -0.25 -23.35 47.61
N LEU A 290 -1.12 -22.77 46.80
CA LEU A 290 -0.91 -22.61 45.34
C LEU A 290 -0.06 -21.41 45.00
N LEU A 291 0.18 -20.47 45.92
CA LEU A 291 1.01 -19.30 45.70
C LEU A 291 2.47 -19.68 45.48
N GLY A 292 3.02 -19.26 44.37
CA GLY A 292 4.43 -19.38 44.06
C GLY A 292 5.29 -18.33 44.77
N LEU A 293 6.61 -18.44 44.62
CA LEU A 293 7.58 -17.55 45.24
C LEU A 293 8.10 -16.48 44.25
N GLU A 294 7.73 -16.55 42.98
CA GLU A 294 8.22 -15.68 41.93
C GLU A 294 7.47 -14.32 41.86
N ASN A 295 8.00 -13.42 41.07
CA ASN A 295 7.37 -12.13 40.76
C ASN A 295 7.45 -11.91 39.23
N THR A 296 6.72 -12.76 38.51
CA THR A 296 6.79 -12.86 37.04
C THR A 296 5.92 -11.80 36.40
N ASN A 297 6.52 -10.92 35.56
CA ASN A 297 5.77 -10.01 34.71
C ASN A 297 5.47 -10.69 33.37
N TRP A 298 4.36 -11.43 33.31
CA TRP A 298 3.97 -12.22 32.15
C TRP A 298 3.83 -11.43 30.87
N GLN A 299 3.38 -10.17 30.95
CA GLN A 299 3.26 -9.31 29.78
C GLN A 299 4.64 -9.01 29.15
N LYS A 300 5.67 -8.74 29.96
CA LYS A 300 7.03 -8.51 29.44
C LYS A 300 7.63 -9.77 28.83
N GLU A 301 7.23 -10.96 29.29
CA GLU A 301 7.78 -12.22 28.82
C GLU A 301 7.28 -12.62 27.43
N ILE A 302 6.10 -12.16 27.02
CA ILE A 302 5.54 -12.49 25.70
C ILE A 302 5.83 -11.43 24.63
N PHE A 303 6.21 -10.20 25.01
CA PHE A 303 6.52 -9.14 24.08
C PHE A 303 8.03 -8.99 23.79
N ARG A 304 8.35 -8.39 22.66
CA ARG A 304 9.70 -8.06 22.22
C ARG A 304 9.73 -6.69 21.53
N THR A 305 10.92 -6.10 21.42
CA THR A 305 11.18 -5.04 20.43
C THR A 305 11.20 -5.68 19.05
N ALA A 306 10.40 -5.16 18.13
CA ALA A 306 10.28 -5.64 16.78
C ALA A 306 10.95 -4.68 15.79
N ILE A 307 11.80 -5.20 14.92
CA ILE A 307 12.45 -4.45 13.85
C ILE A 307 11.89 -4.96 12.54
N SER A 308 11.37 -4.06 11.72
CA SER A 308 10.78 -4.38 10.42
C SER A 308 11.42 -3.53 9.33
N HIS A 309 11.47 -4.06 8.11
CA HIS A 309 11.97 -3.31 6.96
C HIS A 309 11.18 -3.62 5.69
N ASP A 310 11.15 -2.62 4.80
CA ASP A 310 10.50 -2.69 3.50
C ASP A 310 11.43 -2.10 2.43
N HIS A 311 11.52 -2.76 1.29
CA HIS A 311 12.34 -2.37 0.17
C HIS A 311 11.55 -2.50 -1.12
N ASN A 312 11.54 -1.48 -1.94
CA ASN A 312 10.90 -1.48 -3.25
C ASN A 312 11.82 -0.89 -4.32
N LEU A 313 12.08 -1.65 -5.36
CA LEU A 313 12.82 -1.22 -6.54
C LEU A 313 11.87 -1.15 -7.73
N SER A 314 11.83 -0.01 -8.42
CA SER A 314 11.02 0.13 -9.62
C SER A 314 11.79 0.74 -10.78
N LEU A 315 11.48 0.24 -11.98
CA LEU A 315 11.99 0.68 -13.26
C LEU A 315 10.82 1.14 -14.12
N SER A 316 10.86 2.36 -14.63
CA SER A 316 9.81 2.87 -15.52
C SER A 316 10.41 3.70 -16.65
N GLY A 317 9.71 3.72 -17.78
CA GLY A 317 10.17 4.46 -18.95
C GLY A 317 9.33 4.12 -20.17
N ALA A 318 9.84 4.48 -21.35
CA ALA A 318 9.26 4.09 -22.62
C ALA A 318 10.34 3.69 -23.63
N VAL A 319 10.06 2.64 -24.40
CA VAL A 319 10.83 2.27 -25.59
C VAL A 319 9.94 2.51 -26.81
N LYS A 320 10.20 3.59 -27.55
CA LYS A 320 9.34 4.05 -28.65
C LYS A 320 7.90 4.29 -28.16
N THR A 321 6.93 3.54 -28.68
CA THR A 321 5.50 3.61 -28.36
C THR A 321 5.09 2.65 -27.23
N LEU A 322 6.06 2.02 -26.53
CA LEU A 322 5.80 1.09 -25.44
C LEU A 322 6.22 1.69 -24.09
N PRO A 323 5.33 2.36 -23.36
CA PRO A 323 5.53 2.65 -21.95
C PRO A 323 5.55 1.36 -21.12
N TYR A 324 6.46 1.30 -20.17
CA TYR A 324 6.60 0.15 -19.29
C TYR A 324 6.89 0.57 -17.85
N ARG A 325 6.46 -0.24 -16.91
CA ARG A 325 6.87 -0.21 -15.51
C ARG A 325 7.06 -1.63 -15.01
N PHE A 326 8.15 -1.84 -14.30
CA PHE A 326 8.44 -3.06 -13.55
C PHE A 326 8.77 -2.67 -12.12
N SER A 327 8.28 -3.43 -11.13
CA SER A 327 8.67 -3.26 -9.73
C SER A 327 8.83 -4.60 -9.03
N VAL A 328 9.72 -4.61 -8.04
CA VAL A 328 9.90 -5.72 -7.09
C VAL A 328 9.95 -5.12 -5.69
N GLY A 329 9.16 -5.66 -4.79
CA GLY A 329 9.11 -5.29 -3.38
C GLY A 329 9.43 -6.47 -2.47
N TYR A 330 10.12 -6.21 -1.38
CA TYR A 330 10.36 -7.13 -0.28
C TYR A 330 10.00 -6.46 1.04
N THR A 331 9.16 -7.11 1.83
CA THR A 331 8.72 -6.65 3.15
C THR A 331 9.04 -7.74 4.17
N ASP A 332 9.70 -7.38 5.26
CA ASP A 332 9.87 -8.20 6.45
C ASP A 332 9.30 -7.42 7.63
N GLN A 333 8.14 -7.85 8.11
CA GLN A 333 7.41 -7.21 9.18
C GLN A 333 7.40 -8.11 10.41
N ASN A 334 8.03 -7.67 11.49
CA ASN A 334 8.05 -8.36 12.76
C ASN A 334 7.03 -7.76 13.72
N GLY A 335 6.32 -8.62 14.45
CA GLY A 335 5.38 -8.20 15.49
C GLY A 335 6.04 -8.08 16.86
N ILE A 336 5.46 -7.23 17.70
CA ILE A 336 5.89 -7.06 19.09
C ILE A 336 5.51 -8.26 19.98
N LEU A 337 4.48 -9.03 19.64
CA LEU A 337 4.22 -10.34 20.24
C LEU A 337 5.24 -11.34 19.67
N LYS A 338 5.86 -12.16 20.54
CA LYS A 338 6.79 -13.21 20.10
C LYS A 338 6.11 -14.14 19.11
N ASN A 339 6.88 -14.72 18.20
CA ASN A 339 6.42 -15.67 17.17
C ASN A 339 5.34 -15.10 16.24
N THR A 340 5.37 -13.78 15.99
CA THR A 340 4.52 -13.13 14.98
C THR A 340 5.39 -12.40 13.98
N ASP A 341 5.28 -12.73 12.70
CA ASP A 341 6.00 -12.08 11.60
C ASP A 341 5.32 -12.31 10.26
N MET A 342 5.68 -11.52 9.28
CA MET A 342 5.24 -11.65 7.90
C MET A 342 6.39 -11.27 6.95
N GLN A 343 6.72 -12.17 6.05
CA GLN A 343 7.62 -11.91 4.93
C GLN A 343 6.82 -11.92 3.65
N ARG A 344 7.03 -10.91 2.80
CA ARG A 344 6.29 -10.76 1.54
C ARG A 344 7.20 -10.32 0.42
N ILE A 345 7.12 -11.03 -0.70
CA ILE A 345 7.73 -10.63 -1.97
C ILE A 345 6.61 -10.28 -2.94
N THR A 346 6.73 -9.13 -3.59
CA THR A 346 5.79 -8.69 -4.63
C THR A 346 6.54 -8.38 -5.92
N GLY A 347 5.91 -8.67 -7.05
CA GLY A 347 6.40 -8.26 -8.36
C GLY A 347 5.25 -7.69 -9.19
N SER A 348 5.49 -6.62 -9.93
CA SER A 348 4.51 -6.10 -10.86
C SER A 348 5.14 -5.70 -12.20
N LEU A 349 4.37 -5.92 -13.28
CA LEU A 349 4.70 -5.52 -14.64
C LEU A 349 3.49 -4.82 -15.25
N SER A 350 3.70 -3.63 -15.80
CA SER A 350 2.71 -2.90 -16.59
C SER A 350 3.31 -2.49 -17.93
N LEU A 351 2.63 -2.87 -19.02
CA LEU A 351 2.98 -2.51 -20.39
C LEU A 351 1.77 -1.83 -21.05
N ASN A 352 1.98 -0.65 -21.62
CA ASN A 352 0.89 0.17 -22.14
C ASN A 352 1.15 0.64 -23.59
N PRO A 353 1.39 -0.27 -24.57
CA PRO A 353 1.65 0.12 -25.95
C PRO A 353 0.41 0.71 -26.63
N THR A 354 0.67 1.62 -27.55
CA THR A 354 -0.34 2.14 -28.47
C THR A 354 0.02 1.79 -29.92
N PHE A 355 -1.00 1.55 -30.74
CA PHE A 355 -0.87 1.14 -32.14
C PHE A 355 -1.83 1.95 -33.01
N PHE A 356 -1.55 1.99 -34.33
CA PHE A 356 -2.41 2.63 -35.34
C PHE A 356 -2.69 4.12 -35.02
N ASN A 357 -1.64 4.91 -34.74
CA ASN A 357 -1.74 6.30 -34.36
C ASN A 357 -2.70 6.52 -33.16
N ASP A 358 -2.47 5.73 -32.08
CA ASP A 358 -3.24 5.74 -30.84
C ASP A 358 -4.70 5.27 -30.94
N ALA A 359 -5.12 4.74 -32.11
CA ALA A 359 -6.46 4.18 -32.26
C ALA A 359 -6.65 2.91 -31.41
N LEU A 360 -5.61 2.10 -31.23
CA LEU A 360 -5.63 0.93 -30.35
C LEU A 360 -4.68 1.15 -29.18
N LYS A 361 -5.22 1.13 -27.96
CA LYS A 361 -4.48 1.14 -26.71
C LYS A 361 -4.57 -0.24 -26.07
N VAL A 362 -3.43 -0.78 -25.66
CA VAL A 362 -3.35 -2.04 -24.93
C VAL A 362 -2.80 -1.78 -23.54
N ASN A 363 -3.44 -2.33 -22.50
CA ASN A 363 -2.94 -2.30 -21.14
C ASN A 363 -2.77 -3.74 -20.67
N LEU A 364 -1.54 -4.16 -20.47
CA LEU A 364 -1.18 -5.43 -19.85
C LEU A 364 -0.66 -5.16 -18.45
N ASN A 365 -1.29 -5.76 -17.44
CA ASN A 365 -0.82 -5.71 -16.07
C ASN A 365 -0.72 -7.12 -15.52
N VAL A 366 0.40 -7.43 -14.86
CA VAL A 366 0.63 -8.70 -14.17
C VAL A 366 1.22 -8.40 -12.80
N LYS A 367 0.66 -8.98 -11.75
CA LYS A 367 1.11 -8.84 -10.37
C LYS A 367 1.23 -10.22 -9.74
N GLY A 368 2.37 -10.48 -9.11
CA GLY A 368 2.63 -11.70 -8.36
C GLY A 368 2.99 -11.39 -6.92
N MET A 369 2.61 -12.26 -6.01
CA MET A 369 2.94 -12.18 -4.60
C MET A 369 3.23 -13.58 -4.05
N ASN A 370 4.26 -13.65 -3.20
CA ASN A 370 4.47 -14.74 -2.24
C ASN A 370 4.53 -14.13 -0.84
N THR A 371 3.76 -14.67 0.08
CA THR A 371 3.76 -14.25 1.49
C THR A 371 3.92 -15.46 2.38
N HIS A 372 4.83 -15.39 3.33
CA HIS A 372 4.95 -16.29 4.46
C HIS A 372 4.54 -15.52 5.71
N HIS A 373 3.61 -16.07 6.50
CA HIS A 373 3.03 -15.40 7.66
C HIS A 373 2.98 -16.33 8.86
N ASN A 374 3.57 -15.92 9.98
CA ASN A 374 3.40 -16.50 11.30
C ASN A 374 2.46 -15.62 12.12
N TYR A 375 1.30 -16.16 12.47
CA TYR A 375 0.26 -15.40 13.18
C TYR A 375 0.47 -15.38 14.69
N GLY A 376 1.24 -16.36 15.22
CA GLY A 376 1.35 -16.61 16.66
C GLY A 376 0.00 -16.91 17.31
N ASP A 377 -0.05 -16.89 18.64
CA ASP A 377 -1.29 -16.97 19.39
C ASP A 377 -1.57 -15.66 20.15
N GLN A 378 -2.49 -14.84 19.63
CA GLN A 378 -2.88 -13.58 20.26
C GLN A 378 -3.59 -13.81 21.61
N GLY A 379 -4.12 -15.01 21.85
CA GLY A 379 -4.68 -15.42 23.16
C GLY A 379 -3.69 -15.29 24.31
N ALA A 380 -2.38 -15.41 24.02
CA ALA A 380 -1.31 -15.21 24.99
C ALA A 380 -1.37 -13.84 25.69
N ILE A 381 -1.88 -12.81 25.02
CA ILE A 381 -2.02 -11.46 25.60
C ILE A 381 -3.02 -11.46 26.74
N GLY A 382 -4.20 -12.06 26.53
CA GLY A 382 -5.22 -12.21 27.57
C GLY A 382 -4.75 -13.12 28.70
N SER A 383 -4.07 -14.21 28.36
CA SER A 383 -3.49 -15.10 29.36
C SER A 383 -2.43 -14.39 30.22
N ALA A 384 -1.59 -13.54 29.63
CA ALA A 384 -0.56 -12.81 30.36
C ALA A 384 -1.11 -11.77 31.36
N VAL A 385 -2.32 -11.26 31.14
CA VAL A 385 -3.01 -10.37 32.08
C VAL A 385 -3.62 -11.15 33.23
N ASN A 386 -4.09 -12.38 32.97
CA ASN A 386 -4.83 -13.20 33.93
C ASN A 386 -3.97 -14.25 34.66
N MET A 387 -2.76 -14.50 34.20
CA MET A 387 -1.89 -15.50 34.81
C MET A 387 -1.34 -15.01 36.15
N ASP A 388 -1.31 -15.90 37.14
CA ASP A 388 -0.80 -15.62 38.47
C ASP A 388 0.69 -15.20 38.42
N PRO A 389 1.04 -13.97 38.83
CA PRO A 389 2.41 -13.47 38.81
C PRO A 389 3.32 -14.12 39.87
N THR A 390 2.77 -14.90 40.82
CA THR A 390 3.58 -15.65 41.80
C THR A 390 4.22 -16.89 41.20
N GLN A 391 3.79 -17.32 40.01
CA GLN A 391 4.25 -18.52 39.34
C GLN A 391 5.49 -18.30 38.48
N ARG A 392 6.29 -19.37 38.32
CA ARG A 392 7.45 -19.40 37.43
C ARG A 392 7.04 -19.74 35.99
N ILE A 393 7.87 -19.36 35.02
CA ILE A 393 7.66 -19.73 33.61
C ILE A 393 7.92 -21.24 33.42
N PHE A 394 9.01 -21.72 34.01
CA PHE A 394 9.47 -23.11 33.91
C PHE A 394 9.50 -23.75 35.31
N ASP A 395 8.92 -24.93 35.43
CA ASP A 395 8.96 -25.72 36.67
C ASP A 395 9.80 -26.99 36.54
N GLY A 396 10.27 -27.33 35.31
CA GLY A 396 11.08 -28.48 34.99
C GLY A 396 10.28 -29.78 34.91
N ASN A 397 8.94 -29.74 34.89
CA ASN A 397 8.11 -30.92 34.76
C ASN A 397 8.17 -31.51 33.34
N PRO A 398 8.67 -32.75 33.15
CA PRO A 398 8.76 -33.35 31.81
C PRO A 398 7.40 -33.54 31.11
N ALA A 399 6.30 -33.65 31.86
CA ALA A 399 4.96 -33.83 31.31
C ALA A 399 4.44 -32.56 30.55
N SER A 400 5.08 -31.40 30.78
CA SER A 400 4.74 -30.12 30.17
C SER A 400 5.95 -29.48 29.49
N ASP A 401 6.90 -30.28 28.99
CA ASP A 401 8.14 -29.80 28.37
C ASP A 401 8.91 -28.78 29.23
N GLY A 402 8.77 -28.90 30.55
CA GLY A 402 9.40 -28.05 31.55
C GLY A 402 8.64 -26.75 31.86
N TYR A 403 7.55 -26.46 31.21
CA TYR A 403 6.73 -25.28 31.49
C TYR A 403 5.82 -25.49 32.70
N PHE A 404 5.60 -24.42 33.47
CA PHE A 404 4.61 -24.42 34.52
C PHE A 404 3.20 -24.52 33.95
N LEU A 405 2.45 -25.55 34.35
CA LEU A 405 1.01 -25.67 34.04
C LEU A 405 0.25 -25.99 35.35
N TRP A 406 -0.86 -25.28 35.56
CA TRP A 406 -1.72 -25.51 36.72
C TRP A 406 -2.18 -26.96 36.87
N ALA A 407 -2.42 -27.63 35.76
CA ALA A 407 -2.85 -29.01 35.73
C ALA A 407 -1.84 -29.97 36.40
N ASN A 408 -0.53 -29.67 36.37
CA ASN A 408 0.52 -30.46 37.01
C ASN A 408 0.41 -30.43 38.55
N TYR A 409 -0.29 -29.46 39.10
CA TYR A 409 -0.48 -29.24 40.55
C TYR A 409 -1.91 -29.54 41.00
N GLY A 410 -2.70 -30.22 40.16
CA GLY A 410 -4.08 -30.59 40.48
C GLY A 410 -5.07 -29.43 40.47
N ALA A 411 -4.62 -28.27 40.04
CA ALA A 411 -5.47 -27.09 39.97
C ALA A 411 -5.90 -26.85 38.51
N ASN A 412 -7.21 -26.71 38.30
CA ASN A 412 -7.77 -26.37 37.01
C ASN A 412 -8.23 -24.89 37.00
N LEU A 413 -7.29 -23.96 36.95
CA LEU A 413 -7.55 -22.53 37.07
C LEU A 413 -7.83 -21.85 35.71
N GLY A 414 -7.85 -22.60 34.62
CA GLY A 414 -8.34 -22.11 33.31
C GLY A 414 -7.41 -21.17 32.55
N THR A 415 -6.29 -20.72 33.16
CA THR A 415 -5.36 -19.81 32.46
C THR A 415 -4.12 -20.59 32.01
N PRO A 416 -3.89 -20.73 30.69
CA PRO A 416 -2.68 -21.37 30.17
C PRO A 416 -1.45 -20.48 30.39
N ASN A 417 -0.26 -21.11 30.39
CA ASN A 417 0.99 -20.37 30.45
C ASN A 417 1.15 -19.51 29.20
N PRO A 418 1.17 -18.16 29.33
CA PRO A 418 1.18 -17.26 28.18
C PRO A 418 2.46 -17.34 27.34
N VAL A 419 3.59 -17.75 27.94
CA VAL A 419 4.86 -17.92 27.24
C VAL A 419 4.80 -19.12 26.30
N VAL A 420 4.20 -20.22 26.76
CA VAL A 420 3.96 -21.40 25.91
C VAL A 420 3.07 -21.06 24.75
N GLN A 421 1.96 -20.35 24.99
CA GLN A 421 1.06 -19.91 23.93
C GLN A 421 1.77 -19.02 22.91
N ALA A 422 2.61 -18.08 23.37
CA ALA A 422 3.30 -17.15 22.50
C ALA A 422 4.44 -17.80 21.69
N ILE A 423 5.02 -18.92 22.14
CA ILE A 423 6.23 -19.48 21.52
C ILE A 423 5.95 -20.81 20.82
N GLU A 424 5.16 -21.71 21.45
CA GLU A 424 5.01 -23.09 21.00
C GLU A 424 3.83 -23.29 20.02
N VAL A 425 2.92 -22.32 19.91
CA VAL A 425 1.86 -22.38 18.90
C VAL A 425 2.44 -22.06 17.53
N ASP A 426 2.41 -23.05 16.64
CA ASP A 426 2.85 -22.92 15.26
C ASP A 426 1.62 -22.72 14.36
N ASN A 427 1.32 -21.46 14.09
CA ASN A 427 0.21 -21.03 13.25
C ASN A 427 0.74 -20.19 12.08
N SER A 428 0.95 -20.85 10.94
CA SER A 428 1.57 -20.21 9.79
C SER A 428 0.85 -20.49 8.49
N SER A 429 1.14 -19.67 7.48
CA SER A 429 0.65 -19.86 6.12
C SER A 429 1.65 -19.38 5.08
N ILE A 430 1.57 -20.00 3.90
CA ILE A 430 2.21 -19.54 2.67
C ILE A 430 1.11 -19.26 1.66
N VAL A 431 1.11 -18.05 1.10
CA VAL A 431 0.14 -17.64 0.08
C VAL A 431 0.88 -17.18 -1.18
N ASN A 432 0.57 -17.82 -2.29
CA ASN A 432 0.99 -17.42 -3.63
C ASN A 432 -0.20 -16.87 -4.39
N ARG A 433 -0.08 -15.67 -4.97
CA ARG A 433 -1.14 -15.07 -5.77
C ARG A 433 -0.61 -14.46 -7.04
N LEU A 434 -1.32 -14.68 -8.13
CA LEU A 434 -1.07 -14.09 -9.44
C LEU A 434 -2.35 -13.42 -9.94
N ILE A 435 -2.24 -12.13 -10.24
CA ILE A 435 -3.33 -11.37 -10.87
C ILE A 435 -2.80 -10.80 -12.17
N GLY A 436 -3.55 -10.98 -13.24
CA GLY A 436 -3.19 -10.42 -14.53
C GLY A 436 -4.42 -10.03 -15.32
N ASN A 437 -4.27 -8.95 -16.10
CA ASN A 437 -5.26 -8.61 -17.12
C ASN A 437 -4.60 -8.05 -18.36
N ILE A 438 -5.30 -8.23 -19.48
CA ILE A 438 -5.01 -7.55 -20.73
C ILE A 438 -6.28 -6.84 -21.19
N GLN A 439 -6.17 -5.53 -21.38
CA GLN A 439 -7.26 -4.69 -21.84
C GLN A 439 -6.92 -4.12 -23.21
N PHE A 440 -7.86 -4.18 -24.13
CA PHE A 440 -7.82 -3.56 -25.45
C PHE A 440 -8.86 -2.45 -25.49
N ASP A 441 -8.47 -1.27 -25.93
CA ASP A 441 -9.35 -0.13 -26.15
C ASP A 441 -9.13 0.41 -27.57
N TYR A 442 -10.10 0.17 -28.45
CA TYR A 442 -9.99 0.42 -29.88
C TYR A 442 -11.00 1.46 -30.34
N ALA A 443 -10.51 2.61 -30.79
CA ALA A 443 -11.33 3.61 -31.49
C ALA A 443 -11.56 3.16 -32.93
N LEU A 444 -12.82 3.03 -33.36
CA LEU A 444 -13.13 2.54 -34.69
C LEU A 444 -12.74 3.61 -35.74
N PRO A 445 -11.91 3.30 -36.75
CA PRO A 445 -11.40 4.31 -37.70
C PRO A 445 -12.47 5.04 -38.50
N PHE A 446 -13.61 4.39 -38.74
CA PHE A 446 -14.74 4.94 -39.48
C PHE A 446 -15.71 5.75 -38.59
N LEU A 447 -15.63 5.60 -37.27
CA LEU A 447 -16.42 6.32 -36.28
C LEU A 447 -15.60 6.46 -35.00
N PRO A 448 -14.65 7.41 -34.92
CA PRO A 448 -13.71 7.53 -33.79
C PRO A 448 -14.37 7.78 -32.44
N GLU A 449 -15.60 8.30 -32.43
CA GLU A 449 -16.42 8.50 -31.24
C GLU A 449 -16.91 7.16 -30.63
N LEU A 450 -16.89 6.08 -31.41
CA LEU A 450 -17.25 4.73 -30.97
C LEU A 450 -15.98 3.93 -30.65
N ARG A 451 -15.86 3.48 -29.41
CA ARG A 451 -14.74 2.69 -28.91
C ARG A 451 -15.23 1.30 -28.51
N ALA A 452 -14.47 0.30 -28.90
CA ALA A 452 -14.67 -1.09 -28.47
C ALA A 452 -13.61 -1.43 -27.38
N ASN A 453 -14.07 -1.92 -26.25
CA ASN A 453 -13.22 -2.30 -25.13
C ASN A 453 -13.39 -3.79 -24.83
N LEU A 454 -12.27 -4.48 -24.64
CA LEU A 454 -12.22 -5.88 -24.21
C LEU A 454 -11.21 -5.98 -23.05
N ASN A 455 -11.64 -6.49 -21.90
CA ASN A 455 -10.80 -6.79 -20.76
C ASN A 455 -10.89 -8.28 -20.43
N LEU A 456 -9.75 -8.95 -20.47
CA LEU A 456 -9.60 -10.36 -20.06
C LEU A 456 -8.72 -10.36 -18.81
N ALA A 457 -9.20 -10.97 -17.72
CA ALA A 457 -8.46 -11.00 -16.48
C ALA A 457 -8.55 -12.36 -15.80
N THR A 458 -7.52 -12.65 -15.01
CA THR A 458 -7.45 -13.81 -14.14
C THR A 458 -6.84 -13.43 -12.79
N ASP A 459 -7.34 -14.04 -11.72
CA ASP A 459 -6.84 -13.92 -10.35
C ASP A 459 -6.77 -15.33 -9.77
N ILE A 460 -5.58 -15.82 -9.53
CA ILE A 460 -5.31 -17.17 -9.03
C ILE A 460 -4.54 -17.04 -7.72
N SER A 461 -5.02 -17.70 -6.67
CA SER A 461 -4.31 -17.82 -5.39
C SER A 461 -4.26 -19.26 -4.92
N ASN A 462 -3.07 -19.68 -4.50
CA ASN A 462 -2.83 -20.93 -3.80
C ASN A 462 -2.35 -20.60 -2.39
N SER A 463 -2.96 -21.20 -1.40
CA SER A 463 -2.58 -21.04 -0.01
C SER A 463 -2.49 -22.38 0.68
N GLU A 464 -1.44 -22.54 1.46
CA GLU A 464 -1.25 -23.65 2.36
C GLU A 464 -0.92 -23.13 3.76
N GLY A 465 -1.35 -23.81 4.78
CA GLY A 465 -1.02 -23.41 6.14
C GLY A 465 -1.40 -24.46 7.17
N HIS A 466 -0.97 -24.18 8.37
CA HIS A 466 -1.25 -25.03 9.51
C HIS A 466 -1.45 -24.21 10.78
N ASN A 467 -2.13 -24.80 11.75
CA ASN A 467 -2.29 -24.29 13.10
C ASN A 467 -2.12 -25.45 14.06
N ASN A 468 -0.88 -25.63 14.49
CA ASN A 468 -0.49 -26.70 15.39
C ASN A 468 -0.39 -26.15 16.81
N ARG A 469 -1.22 -26.67 17.70
CA ARG A 469 -1.24 -26.33 19.12
C ARG A 469 -0.80 -27.52 19.94
N PRO A 470 0.36 -27.46 20.62
CA PRO A 470 0.77 -28.50 21.57
C PRO A 470 -0.21 -28.62 22.73
N SER A 471 -0.26 -29.79 23.33
CA SER A 471 -1.07 -30.04 24.54
C SER A 471 -0.70 -29.13 25.72
N THR A 472 0.55 -28.69 25.77
CA THR A 472 1.07 -27.76 26.78
C THR A 472 0.44 -26.36 26.71
N THR A 473 -0.22 -26.01 25.60
CA THR A 473 -0.96 -24.74 25.49
C THR A 473 -2.37 -24.80 26.08
N SER A 474 -2.86 -25.97 26.46
CA SER A 474 -4.16 -26.13 27.12
C SER A 474 -4.06 -25.89 28.62
N PRO A 475 -5.02 -25.21 29.23
CA PRO A 475 -5.08 -25.07 30.69
C PRO A 475 -5.43 -26.38 31.39
N ASN A 476 -5.98 -27.34 30.66
CA ASN A 476 -6.53 -28.56 31.21
C ASN A 476 -6.01 -29.80 30.48
N LEU A 477 -5.06 -30.51 31.09
CA LEU A 477 -4.51 -31.76 30.54
C LEU A 477 -5.52 -32.93 30.51
N THR A 478 -6.70 -32.78 31.14
CA THR A 478 -7.76 -33.77 31.06
C THR A 478 -8.73 -33.56 29.93
N ASP A 479 -8.58 -32.46 29.17
CA ASP A 479 -9.34 -32.22 27.93
C ASP A 479 -8.86 -33.21 26.87
N PRO A 480 -9.73 -34.04 26.31
CA PRO A 480 -9.36 -35.00 25.27
C PRO A 480 -8.84 -34.38 23.97
N PHE A 481 -8.95 -33.07 23.83
CA PHE A 481 -8.51 -32.28 22.64
C PHE A 481 -7.52 -31.18 23.02
N TYR A 482 -6.67 -31.39 24.01
CA TYR A 482 -5.75 -30.36 24.46
C TYR A 482 -4.60 -30.05 23.49
N GLY A 483 -4.42 -30.81 22.42
CA GLY A 483 -3.56 -30.47 21.30
C GLY A 483 -4.34 -30.57 19.98
N VAL A 484 -4.01 -29.75 19.00
CA VAL A 484 -4.64 -29.74 17.69
C VAL A 484 -3.59 -29.61 16.62
N ILE A 485 -3.70 -30.44 15.59
CA ILE A 485 -3.03 -30.30 14.31
C ILE A 485 -4.11 -29.95 13.29
N TYR A 486 -3.98 -28.82 12.67
CA TYR A 486 -4.88 -28.36 11.61
C TYR A 486 -4.07 -27.93 10.41
N ASN A 487 -4.24 -28.61 9.28
CA ASN A 487 -3.61 -28.28 8.01
C ASN A 487 -4.68 -27.94 6.99
N TYR A 488 -4.39 -26.99 6.11
CA TYR A 488 -5.27 -26.67 5.00
C TYR A 488 -4.48 -26.35 3.73
N ASN A 489 -5.12 -26.62 2.61
CA ASN A 489 -4.68 -26.20 1.29
C ASN A 489 -5.90 -25.64 0.54
N ALA A 490 -5.78 -24.44 -0.03
CA ALA A 490 -6.88 -23.81 -0.74
C ALA A 490 -6.41 -23.17 -2.04
N THR A 491 -7.18 -23.39 -3.09
CA THR A 491 -6.97 -22.78 -4.41
C THR A 491 -8.21 -22.00 -4.79
N ASN A 492 -8.03 -20.69 -5.08
CA ASN A 492 -9.08 -19.84 -5.64
C ASN A 492 -8.68 -19.39 -7.03
N LYS A 493 -9.61 -19.47 -7.97
CA LYS A 493 -9.47 -18.99 -9.35
C LYS A 493 -10.66 -18.11 -9.70
N ASN A 494 -10.38 -16.95 -10.26
CA ASN A 494 -11.38 -16.03 -10.75
C ASN A 494 -10.99 -15.57 -12.16
N ASN A 495 -11.85 -15.83 -13.15
CA ASN A 495 -11.66 -15.42 -14.53
C ASN A 495 -12.72 -14.41 -14.93
N LEU A 496 -12.31 -13.35 -15.63
CA LEU A 496 -13.18 -12.26 -16.07
C LEU A 496 -13.05 -12.05 -17.57
N LEU A 497 -14.18 -11.81 -18.21
CA LEU A 497 -14.28 -11.25 -19.55
C LEU A 497 -15.29 -10.09 -19.50
N ASP A 498 -14.81 -8.88 -19.78
CA ASP A 498 -15.66 -7.70 -20.01
C ASP A 498 -15.51 -7.23 -21.44
N PHE A 499 -16.61 -7.08 -22.14
CA PHE A 499 -16.66 -6.46 -23.47
C PHE A 499 -17.71 -5.36 -23.48
N TYR A 500 -17.34 -4.16 -23.91
CA TYR A 500 -18.30 -3.07 -24.05
C TYR A 500 -17.96 -2.14 -25.21
N LEU A 501 -18.99 -1.49 -25.72
CA LEU A 501 -18.92 -0.41 -26.69
C LEU A 501 -19.24 0.89 -25.96
N ASN A 502 -18.43 1.91 -26.15
CA ASN A 502 -18.66 3.25 -25.64
C ASN A 502 -18.73 4.24 -26.80
N TYR A 503 -19.84 4.96 -26.89
CA TYR A 503 -20.03 6.07 -27.84
C TYR A 503 -20.03 7.38 -27.06
N ASN A 504 -19.07 8.24 -27.36
CA ASN A 504 -18.91 9.55 -26.70
C ASN A 504 -18.79 10.63 -27.77
N LYS A 505 -19.73 11.59 -27.74
CA LYS A 505 -19.74 12.70 -28.69
C LYS A 505 -20.26 14.01 -28.08
N ASP A 506 -19.49 15.06 -28.30
CA ASP A 506 -19.88 16.42 -27.98
C ASP A 506 -20.63 17.05 -29.18
N PHE A 507 -21.83 17.59 -28.92
CA PHE A 507 -22.67 18.26 -29.88
C PHE A 507 -22.66 19.77 -29.59
N GLU A 508 -21.65 20.48 -30.10
CA GLU A 508 -21.45 21.90 -29.84
C GLU A 508 -22.68 22.76 -30.23
N GLY A 509 -23.38 22.39 -31.30
CA GLY A 509 -24.55 23.14 -31.80
C GLY A 509 -25.75 23.18 -30.85
N ILE A 510 -25.85 22.24 -29.92
CA ILE A 510 -26.91 22.14 -28.89
C ILE A 510 -26.34 22.16 -27.48
N ASN A 511 -25.04 22.44 -27.33
CA ASN A 511 -24.30 22.47 -26.07
C ASN A 511 -24.58 21.22 -25.20
N SER A 512 -24.52 20.04 -25.82
CA SER A 512 -24.85 18.76 -25.19
C SER A 512 -23.79 17.72 -25.50
N LYS A 513 -23.51 16.86 -24.50
CA LYS A 513 -22.62 15.70 -24.60
C LYS A 513 -23.43 14.43 -24.45
N ILE A 514 -23.23 13.49 -25.34
CA ILE A 514 -23.82 12.14 -25.28
C ILE A 514 -22.70 11.16 -24.98
N ASP A 515 -22.86 10.39 -23.91
CA ASP A 515 -21.99 9.27 -23.54
C ASP A 515 -22.86 8.05 -23.26
N VAL A 516 -22.75 7.03 -24.09
CA VAL A 516 -23.52 5.79 -24.00
C VAL A 516 -22.58 4.60 -23.98
N THR A 517 -22.73 3.75 -22.98
CA THR A 517 -21.99 2.50 -22.86
C THR A 517 -22.95 1.32 -22.84
N ALA A 518 -22.67 0.31 -23.66
CA ALA A 518 -23.37 -0.97 -23.66
C ALA A 518 -22.37 -2.11 -23.69
N GLY A 519 -22.56 -3.12 -22.86
CA GLY A 519 -21.59 -4.21 -22.75
C GLY A 519 -22.11 -5.48 -22.14
N TYR A 520 -21.22 -6.45 -22.09
CA TYR A 520 -21.42 -7.77 -21.51
C TYR A 520 -20.23 -8.10 -20.60
N SER A 521 -20.52 -8.61 -19.41
CA SER A 521 -19.54 -9.10 -18.45
C SER A 521 -19.81 -10.56 -18.10
N TRP A 522 -18.77 -11.36 -18.12
CA TRP A 522 -18.79 -12.74 -17.65
C TRP A 522 -17.69 -12.95 -16.62
N GLN A 523 -18.03 -13.63 -15.53
CA GLN A 523 -17.09 -13.95 -14.48
C GLN A 523 -17.33 -15.37 -13.96
N HIS A 524 -16.25 -16.09 -13.71
CA HIS A 524 -16.27 -17.44 -13.17
C HIS A 524 -15.37 -17.53 -11.95
N PHE A 525 -15.94 -18.01 -10.85
CA PHE A 525 -15.25 -18.26 -9.59
C PHE A 525 -15.18 -19.76 -9.35
N GLU A 526 -14.01 -20.25 -9.01
CA GLU A 526 -13.75 -21.62 -8.60
C GLU A 526 -12.97 -21.58 -7.30
N ARG A 527 -13.40 -22.35 -6.32
CA ARG A 527 -12.71 -22.51 -5.04
C ARG A 527 -12.64 -23.99 -4.69
N GLU A 528 -11.42 -24.42 -4.42
CA GLU A 528 -11.11 -25.76 -3.89
C GLU A 528 -10.45 -25.58 -2.54
N GLU A 529 -10.87 -26.34 -1.55
CA GLU A 529 -10.32 -26.30 -0.20
C GLU A 529 -10.24 -27.71 0.36
N ASP A 530 -9.06 -28.09 0.84
CA ASP A 530 -8.80 -29.36 1.51
C ASP A 530 -8.28 -29.08 2.92
N ASN A 531 -8.96 -29.65 3.90
CA ASN A 531 -8.68 -29.41 5.31
C ASN A 531 -8.52 -30.74 6.04
N LEU A 532 -7.42 -30.87 6.77
CA LEU A 532 -7.18 -31.97 7.70
C LEU A 532 -7.12 -31.42 9.13
N ARG A 533 -7.96 -31.94 10.01
CA ARG A 533 -7.93 -31.62 11.44
C ARG A 533 -7.80 -32.88 12.27
N GLU A 534 -6.74 -32.96 13.05
CA GLU A 534 -6.45 -34.06 13.95
C GLU A 534 -6.27 -33.54 15.39
N GLY A 535 -6.75 -34.30 16.36
CA GLY A 535 -6.40 -34.09 17.77
C GLY A 535 -5.03 -34.68 18.07
N THR A 536 -4.24 -34.09 18.97
CA THR A 536 -2.94 -34.64 19.40
C THR A 536 -3.05 -35.74 20.43
N VAL A 537 -4.25 -36.14 20.80
CA VAL A 537 -4.48 -37.30 21.68
C VAL A 537 -4.33 -38.54 20.84
N GLY A 538 -3.45 -39.44 21.24
CA GLY A 538 -3.20 -40.68 20.51
C GLY A 538 -4.44 -41.55 20.33
N GLU A 539 -4.43 -42.43 19.32
CA GLU A 539 -5.53 -43.32 18.94
C GLU A 539 -6.09 -44.18 20.08
N GLU A 540 -5.32 -44.35 21.15
CA GLU A 540 -5.70 -45.10 22.36
C GLU A 540 -6.66 -44.33 23.30
N HIS A 541 -6.90 -43.05 23.04
CA HIS A 541 -7.79 -42.26 23.89
C HIS A 541 -9.26 -42.59 23.62
N PRO A 542 -10.07 -42.91 24.65
CA PRO A 542 -11.47 -43.35 24.46
C PRO A 542 -12.39 -42.34 23.78
N LYS A 543 -11.96 -41.08 23.61
CA LYS A 543 -12.71 -40.01 22.92
C LYS A 543 -12.09 -39.59 21.59
N TYR A 544 -11.07 -40.31 21.10
CA TYR A 544 -10.53 -40.05 19.78
C TYR A 544 -11.64 -40.14 18.74
N GLN A 545 -11.85 -39.08 17.99
CA GLN A 545 -12.70 -39.07 16.81
C GLN A 545 -11.80 -38.89 15.58
N PRO A 546 -11.74 -39.91 14.70
CA PRO A 546 -10.97 -39.74 13.47
C PRO A 546 -11.47 -38.57 12.65
N PRO A 547 -10.61 -37.96 11.83
CA PRO A 547 -11.00 -36.87 10.93
C PRO A 547 -12.24 -37.26 10.14
N ARG A 548 -13.22 -36.38 10.05
CA ARG A 548 -14.40 -36.65 9.21
C ARG A 548 -13.99 -36.55 7.73
N PRO A 549 -14.10 -37.62 6.95
CA PRO A 549 -13.84 -37.54 5.52
C PRO A 549 -14.84 -36.57 4.88
N GLY A 550 -14.35 -35.52 4.27
CA GLY A 550 -15.15 -34.64 3.40
C GLY A 550 -16.14 -33.72 4.15
N GLY A 551 -15.63 -32.74 4.89
CA GLY A 551 -16.43 -31.61 5.34
C GLY A 551 -16.21 -30.40 4.47
#